data_0621cf424b80cd4a73cbcd826865400b
#
_entry.id   0621cf424b80cd4a73cbcd826865400b
#
_cell.length_a   1.000
_cell.length_b   1.000
_cell.length_c   1.000
_cell.angle_alpha   90.00
_cell.angle_beta   90.00
_cell.angle_gamma   90.00
#
_symmetry.space_group_name_H-M   'P 1'
#
loop_
_entity.id
_entity.type
_entity.pdbx_description
1 polymer ?
#
loop_
_entity_poly.entity_id
_entity_poly.type
_entity_poly.pdbx_seq_one_letter_code
_entity_poly.pdbx_strand_id
1 'polypeptide(L)'
;MRQDISDIISQWQYDPEANVRTVVGADGVKVLQVRVDQGALQGILQLNLDGRPDGRRPHGHEYAFDYYRALSQEQGKEGFALEAEACEELFDEGARVYGRYVFLLRLKNYDRVVRDTERNM
;
A
#
# COMPACT_ATOMS: atom_id res chain seq x y z
N MET A 1 17.21 11.15 -20.46
CA MET A 1 16.07 10.34 -19.99
C MET A 1 14.91 11.24 -19.63
N ARG A 2 13.74 10.94 -20.16
CA ARG A 2 12.53 11.70 -19.82
C ARG A 2 12.12 11.37 -18.39
N GLN A 3 11.80 12.38 -17.64
CA GLN A 3 11.37 12.22 -16.24
C GLN A 3 9.91 12.63 -16.02
N ASP A 4 9.27 13.16 -17.06
CA ASP A 4 7.86 13.54 -16.97
C ASP A 4 6.95 12.34 -17.25
N ILE A 5 5.70 12.44 -16.84
CA ILE A 5 4.73 11.36 -16.95
C ILE A 5 3.75 11.56 -18.12
N SER A 6 4.09 12.47 -19.04
CA SER A 6 3.18 12.85 -20.12
C SER A 6 2.74 11.67 -20.98
N ASP A 7 3.66 10.77 -21.32
CA ASP A 7 3.33 9.62 -22.16
C ASP A 7 2.34 8.69 -21.48
N ILE A 8 2.52 8.43 -20.17
CA ILE A 8 1.64 7.55 -19.42
C ILE A 8 0.26 8.18 -19.28
N ILE A 9 0.22 9.47 -18.96
CA ILE A 9 -1.04 10.21 -18.81
C ILE A 9 -1.84 10.22 -20.11
N SER A 10 -1.16 10.42 -21.26
CA SER A 10 -1.83 10.46 -22.55
C SER A 10 -2.38 9.10 -22.96
N GLN A 11 -1.74 8.02 -22.54
CA GLN A 11 -2.19 6.66 -22.84
C GLN A 11 -3.32 6.18 -21.92
N TRP A 12 -3.47 6.82 -20.77
CA TRP A 12 -4.52 6.46 -19.81
C TRP A 12 -5.23 7.73 -19.35
N GLN A 13 -6.19 8.14 -20.15
CA GLN A 13 -6.98 9.33 -19.85
C GLN A 13 -7.85 9.09 -18.61
N TYR A 14 -8.07 10.15 -17.84
CA TYR A 14 -8.87 10.06 -16.63
C TYR A 14 -10.33 9.76 -16.96
N ASP A 15 -10.87 8.76 -16.28
CA ASP A 15 -12.27 8.39 -16.31
C ASP A 15 -12.68 8.04 -14.87
N PRO A 16 -13.59 8.80 -14.26
CA PRO A 16 -13.96 8.54 -12.86
C PRO A 16 -14.57 7.16 -12.64
N GLU A 17 -15.09 6.53 -13.70
CA GLU A 17 -15.65 5.17 -13.60
C GLU A 17 -14.57 4.09 -13.76
N ALA A 18 -13.39 4.44 -14.25
CA ALA A 18 -12.34 3.48 -14.57
C ALA A 18 -10.95 4.07 -14.31
N ASN A 19 -10.75 4.65 -13.13
CA ASN A 19 -9.49 5.30 -12.78
C ASN A 19 -8.55 4.45 -11.93
N VAL A 20 -8.86 3.17 -11.75
CA VAL A 20 -8.02 2.24 -10.98
C VAL A 20 -7.73 1.02 -11.86
N ARG A 21 -6.47 0.58 -11.86
CA ARG A 21 -6.07 -0.60 -12.63
C ARG A 21 -4.93 -1.34 -11.93
N THR A 22 -4.70 -2.57 -12.36
CA THR A 22 -3.54 -3.35 -11.94
C THR A 22 -2.65 -3.59 -13.14
N VAL A 23 -1.34 -3.49 -12.93
CA VAL A 23 -0.36 -3.77 -13.98
C VAL A 23 0.78 -4.59 -13.40
N VAL A 24 1.52 -5.28 -14.28
CA VAL A 24 2.74 -5.98 -13.88
C VAL A 24 3.92 -5.10 -14.28
N GLY A 25 4.75 -4.78 -13.29
CA GLY A 25 5.94 -3.98 -13.52
C GLY A 25 7.03 -4.74 -14.27
N ALA A 26 8.08 -4.03 -14.67
CA ALA A 26 9.19 -4.61 -15.41
C ALA A 26 9.93 -5.69 -14.61
N ASP A 27 9.88 -5.60 -13.30
CA ASP A 27 10.47 -6.57 -12.37
C ASP A 27 9.54 -7.76 -12.06
N GLY A 28 8.37 -7.83 -12.69
CA GLY A 28 7.38 -8.86 -12.45
C GLY A 28 6.49 -8.62 -11.24
N VAL A 29 6.69 -7.53 -10.53
CA VAL A 29 5.87 -7.19 -9.35
C VAL A 29 4.55 -6.58 -9.80
N LYS A 30 3.45 -7.09 -9.26
CA LYS A 30 2.11 -6.54 -9.55
C LYS A 30 1.88 -5.28 -8.75
N VAL A 31 1.41 -4.24 -9.41
CA VAL A 31 1.12 -2.96 -8.79
C VAL A 31 -0.30 -2.51 -9.11
N LEU A 32 -0.85 -1.71 -8.21
CA LEU A 32 -2.12 -1.04 -8.38
C LEU A 32 -1.83 0.42 -8.73
N GLN A 33 -2.51 0.94 -9.73
CA GLN A 33 -2.36 2.33 -10.16
C GLN A 33 -3.69 3.06 -10.10
N VAL A 34 -3.64 4.31 -9.66
CA VAL A 34 -4.81 5.19 -9.61
C VAL A 34 -4.51 6.43 -10.44
N ARG A 35 -5.33 6.64 -11.49
CA ARG A 35 -5.24 7.85 -12.31
C ARG A 35 -5.95 8.98 -11.59
N VAL A 36 -5.26 10.06 -11.36
CA VAL A 36 -5.77 11.23 -10.64
C VAL A 36 -5.83 12.42 -11.59
N ASP A 37 -6.96 13.11 -11.60
CA ASP A 37 -7.14 14.38 -12.30
C ASP A 37 -8.14 15.20 -11.49
N GLN A 38 -7.61 16.03 -10.59
CA GLN A 38 -8.44 16.77 -9.65
C GLN A 38 -7.84 18.15 -9.39
N GLY A 39 -8.63 19.18 -9.67
CA GLY A 39 -8.17 20.55 -9.49
C GLY A 39 -6.94 20.84 -10.35
N ALA A 40 -5.86 21.25 -9.72
CA ALA A 40 -4.60 21.54 -10.38
C ALA A 40 -3.71 20.32 -10.53
N LEU A 41 -4.14 19.17 -10.01
CA LEU A 41 -3.31 17.97 -9.94
C LEU A 41 -3.75 16.96 -10.98
N GLN A 42 -2.77 16.40 -11.70
CA GLN A 42 -2.99 15.20 -12.49
C GLN A 42 -1.78 14.29 -12.34
N GLY A 43 -2.03 12.99 -12.33
CA GLY A 43 -0.94 12.05 -12.14
C GLY A 43 -1.41 10.64 -11.97
N ILE A 44 -0.50 9.80 -11.54
CA ILE A 44 -0.76 8.39 -11.28
C ILE A 44 -0.13 8.05 -9.94
N LEU A 45 -0.96 7.53 -9.04
CA LEU A 45 -0.49 6.97 -7.79
C LEU A 45 -0.22 5.48 -8.00
N GLN A 46 0.83 4.96 -7.37
CA GLN A 46 1.16 3.56 -7.51
C GLN A 46 1.52 2.95 -6.17
N LEU A 47 1.06 1.73 -5.96
CA LEU A 47 1.40 0.95 -4.78
C LEU A 47 1.45 -0.53 -5.14
N ASN A 48 2.17 -1.31 -4.32
CA ASN A 48 2.26 -2.73 -4.53
C ASN A 48 0.93 -3.41 -4.21
N LEU A 49 0.56 -4.38 -5.04
CA LEU A 49 -0.70 -5.12 -4.87
C LEU A 49 -0.63 -6.08 -3.70
N ASP A 50 0.52 -6.68 -3.47
CA ASP A 50 0.76 -7.65 -2.40
C ASP A 50 1.94 -7.19 -1.55
N GLY A 51 2.00 -7.67 -0.31
CA GLY A 51 2.97 -7.21 0.66
C GLY A 51 2.62 -5.83 1.18
N ARG A 52 3.62 -5.11 1.70
CA ARG A 52 3.41 -3.75 2.16
C ARG A 52 3.19 -2.83 0.96
N PRO A 53 2.21 -1.91 1.00
CA PRO A 53 1.89 -1.10 -0.19
C PRO A 53 3.05 -0.29 -0.77
N ASP A 54 3.99 0.16 0.07
CA ASP A 54 5.15 0.91 -0.40
C ASP A 54 6.30 0.02 -0.87
N GLY A 55 6.15 -1.30 -0.76
CA GLY A 55 7.17 -2.25 -1.17
C GLY A 55 8.35 -2.38 -0.23
N ARG A 56 8.36 -1.66 0.86
CA ARG A 56 9.44 -1.70 1.85
C ARG A 56 9.30 -2.91 2.76
N ARG A 57 10.42 -3.35 3.29
CA ARG A 57 10.46 -4.45 4.26
C ARG A 57 11.07 -3.92 5.56
N PRO A 58 10.24 -3.29 6.43
CA PRO A 58 10.74 -2.67 7.64
C PRO A 58 11.38 -3.71 8.56
N HIS A 59 12.55 -3.40 9.07
CA HIS A 59 13.31 -4.28 9.98
C HIS A 59 13.53 -5.69 9.40
N GLY A 60 13.53 -5.84 8.07
CA GLY A 60 13.69 -7.12 7.40
C GLY A 60 12.44 -7.99 7.33
N HIS A 61 11.31 -7.50 7.83
CA HIS A 61 10.03 -8.22 7.80
C HIS A 61 9.12 -7.68 6.69
N GLU A 62 8.13 -8.46 6.29
CA GLU A 62 7.15 -8.03 5.29
C GLU A 62 6.37 -6.81 5.77
N TYR A 63 6.03 -6.76 7.06
CA TYR A 63 5.36 -5.63 7.69
C TYR A 63 6.03 -5.27 9.01
N ALA A 64 5.97 -4.01 9.39
CA ALA A 64 6.47 -3.57 10.70
C ALA A 64 5.74 -4.28 11.84
N PHE A 65 4.44 -4.56 11.66
CA PHE A 65 3.66 -5.32 12.63
C PHE A 65 4.30 -6.68 12.93
N ASP A 66 4.78 -7.38 11.89
CA ASP A 66 5.40 -8.69 12.06
C ASP A 66 6.67 -8.60 12.90
N TYR A 67 7.46 -7.54 12.71
CA TYR A 67 8.66 -7.28 13.47
C TYR A 67 8.34 -7.08 14.96
N TYR A 68 7.40 -6.19 15.27
CA TYR A 68 7.04 -5.90 16.66
C TYR A 68 6.36 -7.07 17.34
N ARG A 69 5.59 -7.85 16.57
CA ARG A 69 5.00 -9.08 17.08
C ARG A 69 6.08 -10.08 17.48
N ALA A 70 7.11 -10.25 16.66
CA ALA A 70 8.23 -11.13 16.97
C ALA A 70 8.98 -10.66 18.22
N LEU A 71 9.21 -9.35 18.37
CA LEU A 71 9.83 -8.79 19.55
C LEU A 71 8.99 -9.06 20.81
N SER A 72 7.67 -8.90 20.72
CA SER A 72 6.75 -9.15 21.81
C SER A 72 6.83 -10.61 22.27
N GLN A 73 6.88 -11.54 21.33
CA GLN A 73 6.99 -12.97 21.64
C GLN A 73 8.33 -13.31 22.29
N GLU A 74 9.39 -12.64 21.87
CA GLU A 74 10.74 -12.86 22.38
C GLU A 74 10.90 -12.33 23.83
N GLN A 75 10.30 -11.17 24.11
CA GLN A 75 10.42 -10.51 25.42
C GLN A 75 9.33 -10.91 26.42
N GLY A 76 8.31 -11.62 25.97
CA GLY A 76 7.14 -11.95 26.77
C GLY A 76 6.17 -10.78 26.90
N LYS A 77 4.88 -11.11 27.09
CA LYS A 77 3.83 -10.11 27.09
C LYS A 77 3.91 -9.09 28.23
N GLU A 78 4.42 -9.51 29.38
CA GLU A 78 4.44 -8.66 30.57
C GLU A 78 5.52 -7.58 30.54
N GLY A 79 6.61 -7.82 29.80
CA GLY A 79 7.71 -6.87 29.72
C GLY A 79 7.73 -6.03 28.46
N PHE A 80 6.75 -6.22 27.57
CA PHE A 80 6.76 -5.57 26.27
C PHE A 80 5.89 -4.31 26.27
N ALA A 81 6.50 -3.20 25.90
CA ALA A 81 5.79 -1.94 25.71
C ALA A 81 6.28 -1.28 24.42
N LEU A 82 5.34 -0.76 23.63
CA LEU A 82 5.67 -0.03 22.40
C LEU A 82 6.00 1.42 22.75
N GLU A 83 7.13 1.90 22.24
CA GLU A 83 7.47 3.31 22.33
C GLU A 83 6.67 4.11 21.29
N ALA A 84 6.67 5.44 21.44
CA ALA A 84 5.92 6.33 20.58
C ALA A 84 6.29 6.17 19.11
N GLU A 85 7.58 6.00 18.80
CA GLU A 85 8.04 5.81 17.42
C GLU A 85 7.49 4.53 16.81
N ALA A 86 7.43 3.44 17.58
CA ALA A 86 6.86 2.18 17.11
C ALA A 86 5.36 2.33 16.84
N CYS A 87 4.64 3.05 17.70
CA CYS A 87 3.22 3.30 17.50
C CYS A 87 2.97 4.12 16.24
N GLU A 88 3.79 5.13 15.99
CA GLU A 88 3.68 5.95 14.76
C GLU A 88 3.95 5.10 13.52
N GLU A 89 4.97 4.24 13.57
CA GLU A 89 5.30 3.35 12.47
C GLU A 89 4.15 2.40 12.15
N LEU A 90 3.55 1.80 13.17
CA LEU A 90 2.42 0.89 12.99
C LEU A 90 1.18 1.62 12.48
N PHE A 91 0.94 2.83 12.96
CA PHE A 91 -0.19 3.64 12.49
C PHE A 91 -0.01 4.01 11.01
N ASP A 92 1.19 4.44 10.62
CA ASP A 92 1.48 4.74 9.21
C ASP A 92 1.27 3.52 8.32
N GLU A 93 1.76 2.36 8.76
CA GLU A 93 1.59 1.12 8.00
C GLU A 93 0.11 0.76 7.84
N GLY A 94 -0.67 0.86 8.91
CA GLY A 94 -2.10 0.62 8.86
C GLY A 94 -2.83 1.57 7.91
N ALA A 95 -2.42 2.83 7.88
CA ALA A 95 -2.99 3.82 6.95
C ALA A 95 -2.68 3.47 5.49
N ARG A 96 -1.47 2.98 5.20
CA ARG A 96 -1.09 2.55 3.84
C ARG A 96 -1.90 1.34 3.39
N VAL A 97 -2.10 0.36 4.27
CA VAL A 97 -2.93 -0.82 3.97
C VAL A 97 -4.38 -0.42 3.77
N TYR A 98 -4.89 0.49 4.60
CA TYR A 98 -6.24 1.04 4.45
C TYR A 98 -6.42 1.69 3.07
N GLY A 99 -5.47 2.54 2.67
CA GLY A 99 -5.51 3.20 1.37
C GLY A 99 -5.58 2.19 0.22
N ARG A 100 -4.86 1.08 0.35
CA ARG A 100 -4.88 0.05 -0.69
C ARG A 100 -6.24 -0.65 -0.78
N TYR A 101 -6.81 -1.10 0.34
CA TYR A 101 -8.02 -1.90 0.20
C TYR A 101 -9.24 -1.08 -0.24
N VAL A 102 -9.23 0.22 -0.03
CA VAL A 102 -10.29 1.08 -0.58
C VAL A 102 -10.29 1.01 -2.12
N PHE A 103 -9.11 1.05 -2.75
CA PHE A 103 -9.02 0.94 -4.21
C PHE A 103 -9.25 -0.50 -4.70
N LEU A 104 -8.81 -1.49 -3.94
CA LEU A 104 -9.08 -2.89 -4.27
C LEU A 104 -10.58 -3.17 -4.27
N LEU A 105 -11.33 -2.52 -3.39
CA LEU A 105 -12.79 -2.65 -3.36
C LEU A 105 -13.40 -2.12 -4.66
N ARG A 106 -12.90 -1.02 -5.19
CA ARG A 106 -13.35 -0.48 -6.48
C ARG A 106 -13.09 -1.43 -7.64
N LEU A 107 -12.00 -2.21 -7.57
CA LEU A 107 -11.67 -3.24 -8.55
C LEU A 107 -12.44 -4.54 -8.33
N LYS A 108 -13.24 -4.62 -7.27
CA LYS A 108 -13.96 -5.84 -6.87
C LYS A 108 -13.02 -7.02 -6.58
N ASN A 109 -11.79 -6.71 -6.13
CA ASN A 109 -10.81 -7.72 -5.72
C ASN A 109 -11.05 -8.07 -4.25
N TYR A 110 -12.12 -8.82 -4.00
CA TYR A 110 -12.62 -9.05 -2.65
C TYR A 110 -11.68 -9.87 -1.78
N ASP A 111 -10.97 -10.82 -2.36
CA ASP A 111 -10.00 -11.64 -1.61
C ASP A 111 -8.92 -10.76 -0.98
N ARG A 112 -8.38 -9.81 -1.73
CA ARG A 112 -7.37 -8.91 -1.22
C ARG A 112 -7.95 -7.86 -0.27
N VAL A 113 -9.20 -7.46 -0.46
CA VAL A 113 -9.89 -6.56 0.48
C VAL A 113 -10.01 -7.24 1.84
N VAL A 114 -10.43 -8.49 1.86
CA VAL A 114 -10.55 -9.28 3.10
C VAL A 114 -9.18 -9.42 3.76
N ARG A 115 -8.15 -9.76 2.98
CA ARG A 115 -6.77 -9.86 3.48
C ARG A 115 -6.32 -8.57 4.17
N ASP A 116 -6.50 -7.43 3.51
CA ASP A 116 -6.02 -6.14 4.03
C ASP A 116 -6.84 -5.68 5.23
N THR A 117 -8.16 -5.90 5.21
CA THR A 117 -9.03 -5.55 6.35
C THR A 117 -8.68 -6.36 7.58
N GLU A 118 -8.44 -7.66 7.41
CA GLU A 118 -8.05 -8.53 8.53
C GLU A 118 -6.70 -8.09 9.12
N ARG A 119 -5.77 -7.66 8.28
CA ARG A 119 -4.47 -7.18 8.75
C ARG A 119 -4.60 -5.92 9.61
N ASN A 120 -5.58 -5.09 9.34
CA ASN A 120 -5.81 -3.83 10.08
C ASN A 120 -6.71 -3.99 11.30
N MET A 121 -7.17 -5.18 11.58
CA MET A 121 -7.97 -5.44 12.78
C MET A 121 -7.09 -5.64 14.05
#